data_6743f2df2734959eae4337f5b3685cd4
#
_entry.id   6743f2df2734959eae4337f5b3685cd4
#
_cell.length_a   1.000
_cell.length_b   1.000
_cell.length_c   1.000
_cell.angle_alpha   90.00
_cell.angle_beta   90.00
_cell.angle_gamma   90.00
#
_symmetry.space_group_name_H-M   'P 1'
#
loop_
_entity.id
_entity.type
_entity.pdbx_description
1 polymer ?
#
loop_
_entity_poly.entity_id
_entity_poly.type
_entity_poly.pdbx_seq_one_letter_code
_entity_poly.pdbx_strand_id
1 'polypeptide(L)'
;PNIRKGYLDQHATLDGSKTIMEYLMGAFDYLFDLEKRLDALYESMGELSGEELDKAIAKSSRMQETLDREGFYDLDAKVKKVASGLGVNFLGYDTLISRLSGGERVKVMLTKLLLSELDIMLLDEPTNFLDIEHIDWLIKYLNGFEKTYMVISHDTKFLNAVSKFIVGIENGNIKKYSGNYDKYLVQHEMNEKQYREDYE
;
A
#
# COMPACT_ATOMS: atom_id res chain seq x y z
N PRO A 1 -18.88 2.80 6.69
CA PRO A 1 -17.44 2.62 6.83
C PRO A 1 -16.74 3.23 5.62
N ASN A 2 -15.81 4.19 5.87
CA ASN A 2 -14.99 4.75 4.79
C ASN A 2 -13.91 3.72 4.44
N ILE A 3 -13.99 3.13 3.25
CA ILE A 3 -12.98 2.20 2.72
C ILE A 3 -11.81 3.05 2.17
N ARG A 4 -10.61 2.84 2.72
CA ARG A 4 -9.38 3.49 2.25
C ARG A 4 -8.82 2.70 1.07
N LYS A 5 -8.72 3.36 -0.09
CA LYS A 5 -8.23 2.77 -1.34
C LYS A 5 -6.93 3.46 -1.74
N GLY A 6 -5.96 2.68 -2.21
CA GLY A 6 -4.74 3.19 -2.81
C GLY A 6 -4.54 2.60 -4.20
N TYR A 7 -4.01 3.41 -5.10
CA TYR A 7 -3.68 3.04 -6.48
C TYR A 7 -2.25 3.48 -6.82
N LEU A 8 -1.49 2.59 -7.44
CA LEU A 8 -0.18 2.93 -7.98
C LEU A 8 -0.36 3.62 -9.33
N ASP A 9 -0.46 4.94 -9.31
CA ASP A 9 -0.56 5.75 -10.53
C ASP A 9 0.84 6.13 -11.04
N GLN A 10 1.32 5.44 -12.07
CA GLN A 10 2.64 5.69 -12.66
C GLN A 10 2.77 7.08 -13.33
N HIS A 11 1.64 7.75 -13.60
CA HIS A 11 1.59 9.08 -14.20
C HIS A 11 1.34 10.20 -13.20
N ALA A 12 1.22 9.88 -11.91
CA ALA A 12 1.00 10.88 -10.88
C ALA A 12 2.18 11.87 -10.81
N THR A 13 1.83 13.16 -10.76
CA THR A 13 2.81 14.22 -10.50
C THR A 13 3.13 14.25 -9.01
N LEU A 14 4.41 14.03 -8.69
CA LEU A 14 4.91 14.13 -7.32
C LEU A 14 5.39 15.56 -7.03
N ASP A 15 5.24 15.97 -5.77
CA ASP A 15 5.84 17.21 -5.29
C ASP A 15 7.36 17.08 -5.28
N GLY A 16 7.99 17.67 -6.31
CA GLY A 16 9.43 17.61 -6.50
C GLY A 16 10.27 18.35 -5.47
N SER A 17 9.66 19.19 -4.62
CA SER A 17 10.32 19.94 -3.56
C SER A 17 10.60 19.11 -2.30
N LYS A 18 9.90 17.97 -2.14
CA LYS A 18 10.07 17.06 -1.00
C LYS A 18 11.25 16.14 -1.19
N THR A 19 11.89 15.77 -0.09
CA THR A 19 12.83 14.63 -0.04
C THR A 19 12.07 13.30 -0.09
N ILE A 20 12.78 12.21 -0.39
CA ILE A 20 12.21 10.85 -0.35
C ILE A 20 11.61 10.57 1.04
N MET A 21 12.34 10.89 2.12
CA MET A 21 11.84 10.66 3.48
C MET A 21 10.56 11.43 3.76
N GLU A 22 10.52 12.73 3.46
CA GLU A 22 9.32 13.55 3.65
C GLU A 22 8.14 13.05 2.86
N TYR A 23 8.36 12.58 1.63
CA TYR A 23 7.31 12.00 0.81
C TYR A 23 6.78 10.70 1.40
N LEU A 24 7.66 9.80 1.86
CA LEU A 24 7.27 8.51 2.46
C LEU A 24 6.56 8.70 3.80
N MET A 25 7.04 9.61 4.64
CA MET A 25 6.40 9.96 5.92
C MET A 25 4.98 10.51 5.74
N GLY A 26 4.67 11.11 4.59
CA GLY A 26 3.32 11.51 4.21
C GLY A 26 2.29 10.36 4.12
N ALA A 27 2.71 9.09 4.19
CA ALA A 27 1.80 7.95 4.38
C ALA A 27 1.12 7.94 5.75
N PHE A 28 1.69 8.67 6.71
CA PHE A 28 1.30 8.71 8.12
C PHE A 28 0.79 10.08 8.57
N ASP A 29 0.45 10.98 7.64
CA ASP A 29 -0.04 12.33 7.96
C ASP A 29 -1.18 12.30 8.98
N TYR A 30 -2.06 11.28 8.92
CA TYR A 30 -3.16 11.11 9.86
C TYR A 30 -2.69 10.86 11.32
N LEU A 31 -1.51 10.24 11.52
CA LEU A 31 -0.93 10.04 12.86
C LEU A 31 -0.31 11.33 13.39
N PHE A 32 0.38 12.08 12.54
CA PHE A 32 0.92 13.40 12.89
C PHE A 32 -0.22 14.39 13.25
N ASP A 33 -1.34 14.34 12.53
CA ASP A 33 -2.51 15.13 12.86
C ASP A 33 -3.16 14.68 14.20
N LEU A 34 -3.15 13.37 14.46
CA LEU A 34 -3.64 12.82 15.73
C LEU A 34 -2.77 13.27 16.90
N GLU A 35 -1.43 13.22 16.75
CA GLU A 35 -0.48 13.70 17.76
C GLU A 35 -0.68 15.18 18.07
N LYS A 36 -0.72 16.05 17.05
CA LYS A 36 -1.00 17.49 17.25
C LYS A 36 -2.31 17.75 18.00
N ARG A 37 -3.35 16.96 17.70
CA ARG A 37 -4.63 17.08 18.41
C ARG A 37 -4.56 16.57 19.83
N LEU A 38 -3.71 15.59 20.11
CA LEU A 38 -3.44 15.09 21.46
C LEU A 38 -2.72 16.15 22.29
N ASP A 39 -1.68 16.77 21.73
CA ASP A 39 -0.92 17.83 22.38
C ASP A 39 -1.82 19.03 22.72
N ALA A 40 -2.62 19.49 21.75
CA ALA A 40 -3.59 20.56 21.97
C ALA A 40 -4.62 20.21 23.07
N LEU A 41 -5.01 18.93 23.17
CA LEU A 41 -5.90 18.47 24.22
C LEU A 41 -5.21 18.52 25.60
N TYR A 42 -3.95 18.09 25.70
CA TYR A 42 -3.17 18.18 26.93
C TYR A 42 -3.00 19.63 27.41
N GLU A 43 -2.70 20.56 26.50
CA GLU A 43 -2.59 21.98 26.83
C GLU A 43 -3.89 22.52 27.41
N SER A 44 -5.04 22.12 26.84
CA SER A 44 -6.36 22.58 27.30
C SER A 44 -6.79 22.01 28.66
N MET A 45 -6.24 20.85 29.06
CA MET A 45 -6.64 20.19 30.31
C MET A 45 -6.35 21.00 31.56
N GLY A 46 -5.35 21.89 31.52
CA GLY A 46 -5.02 22.76 32.65
C GLY A 46 -6.14 23.73 33.06
N GLU A 47 -7.09 24.01 32.15
CA GLU A 47 -8.22 24.91 32.41
C GLU A 47 -9.53 24.16 32.67
N LEU A 48 -9.54 22.83 32.55
CA LEU A 48 -10.73 21.99 32.72
C LEU A 48 -10.86 21.48 34.17
N SER A 49 -12.10 21.20 34.60
CA SER A 49 -12.39 20.61 35.90
C SER A 49 -13.62 19.72 35.85
N GLY A 50 -13.77 18.84 36.82
CA GLY A 50 -14.92 17.96 36.98
C GLY A 50 -15.12 17.04 35.76
N GLU A 51 -16.37 16.91 35.30
CA GLU A 51 -16.75 15.99 34.22
C GLU A 51 -16.07 16.30 32.88
N GLU A 52 -15.76 17.57 32.61
CA GLU A 52 -15.07 17.97 31.38
C GLU A 52 -13.62 17.48 31.39
N LEU A 53 -12.94 17.55 32.51
CA LEU A 53 -11.59 17.01 32.67
C LEU A 53 -11.60 15.48 32.54
N ASP A 54 -12.56 14.77 33.13
CA ASP A 54 -12.67 13.31 33.00
C ASP A 54 -12.87 12.88 31.54
N LYS A 55 -13.72 13.59 30.81
CA LYS A 55 -13.90 13.34 29.35
C LYS A 55 -12.62 13.59 28.55
N ALA A 56 -11.89 14.65 28.87
CA ALA A 56 -10.64 14.98 28.20
C ALA A 56 -9.56 13.91 28.46
N ILE A 57 -9.44 13.43 29.70
CA ILE A 57 -8.53 12.33 30.09
C ILE A 57 -8.90 11.05 29.31
N ALA A 58 -10.18 10.66 29.30
CA ALA A 58 -10.60 9.46 28.56
C ALA A 58 -10.34 9.58 27.06
N LYS A 59 -10.49 10.78 26.47
CA LYS A 59 -10.22 11.04 25.06
C LYS A 59 -8.73 10.99 24.76
N SER A 60 -7.87 11.61 25.58
CA SER A 60 -6.42 11.59 25.40
C SER A 60 -5.85 10.18 25.48
N SER A 61 -6.33 9.38 26.44
CA SER A 61 -5.92 7.98 26.58
C SER A 61 -6.21 7.17 25.31
N ARG A 62 -7.39 7.32 24.70
CA ARG A 62 -7.75 6.64 23.43
C ARG A 62 -6.88 7.11 22.26
N MET A 63 -6.54 8.39 22.21
CA MET A 63 -5.66 8.93 21.16
C MET A 63 -4.24 8.37 21.33
N GLN A 64 -3.73 8.34 22.56
CA GLN A 64 -2.42 7.76 22.89
C GLN A 64 -2.36 6.27 22.53
N GLU A 65 -3.37 5.48 22.96
CA GLU A 65 -3.47 4.06 22.60
C GLU A 65 -3.47 3.83 21.07
N THR A 66 -4.05 4.76 20.31
CA THR A 66 -4.04 4.68 18.85
C THR A 66 -2.64 4.94 18.30
N LEU A 67 -1.93 5.97 18.77
CA LEU A 67 -0.56 6.27 18.36
C LEU A 67 0.38 5.09 18.68
N ASP A 68 0.25 4.51 19.87
CA ASP A 68 1.07 3.36 20.30
C ASP A 68 0.78 2.12 19.43
N ARG A 69 -0.49 1.79 19.19
CA ARG A 69 -0.90 0.64 18.37
C ARG A 69 -0.43 0.76 16.92
N GLU A 70 -0.49 1.94 16.33
CA GLU A 70 -0.04 2.20 14.96
C GLU A 70 1.49 2.34 14.86
N GLY A 71 2.21 2.33 15.99
CA GLY A 71 3.68 2.41 16.04
C GLY A 71 4.22 3.78 15.65
N PHE A 72 3.55 4.86 16.07
CA PHE A 72 3.90 6.24 15.72
C PHE A 72 5.36 6.58 16.03
N TYR A 73 5.88 6.11 17.15
CA TYR A 73 7.25 6.41 17.60
C TYR A 73 8.33 5.61 16.84
N ASP A 74 7.94 4.60 16.06
CA ASP A 74 8.84 3.75 15.27
C ASP A 74 8.67 3.94 13.75
N LEU A 75 7.97 5.00 13.30
CA LEU A 75 7.67 5.24 11.89
C LEU A 75 8.92 5.32 11.01
N ASP A 76 10.01 5.93 11.50
CA ASP A 76 11.28 6.00 10.77
C ASP A 76 11.83 4.60 10.46
N ALA A 77 11.81 3.70 11.43
CA ALA A 77 12.23 2.31 11.25
C ALA A 77 11.29 1.55 10.29
N LYS A 78 9.98 1.78 10.39
CA LYS A 78 8.98 1.19 9.49
C LYS A 78 9.19 1.64 8.05
N VAL A 79 9.40 2.94 7.83
CA VAL A 79 9.71 3.50 6.50
C VAL A 79 10.99 2.90 5.94
N LYS A 80 12.08 2.90 6.71
CA LYS A 80 13.38 2.35 6.28
C LYS A 80 13.29 0.86 5.92
N LYS A 81 12.54 0.08 6.67
CA LYS A 81 12.33 -1.35 6.40
C LYS A 81 11.66 -1.59 5.04
N VAL A 82 10.56 -0.89 4.74
CA VAL A 82 9.83 -1.05 3.48
C VAL A 82 10.64 -0.47 2.31
N ALA A 83 11.26 0.70 2.50
CA ALA A 83 12.11 1.35 1.52
C ALA A 83 13.32 0.47 1.14
N SER A 84 13.95 -0.19 2.11
CA SER A 84 15.05 -1.14 1.86
C SER A 84 14.57 -2.35 1.08
N GLY A 85 13.38 -2.86 1.37
CA GLY A 85 12.81 -4.01 0.65
C GLY A 85 12.58 -3.75 -0.84
N LEU A 86 12.38 -2.48 -1.23
CA LEU A 86 12.20 -2.07 -2.64
C LEU A 86 13.44 -1.36 -3.22
N GLY A 87 14.58 -1.35 -2.51
CA GLY A 87 15.82 -0.71 -2.98
C GLY A 87 15.80 0.81 -2.99
N VAL A 88 14.83 1.45 -2.35
CA VAL A 88 14.72 2.92 -2.27
C VAL A 88 15.80 3.51 -1.34
N ASN A 89 16.30 2.75 -0.37
CA ASN A 89 17.40 3.15 0.50
C ASN A 89 18.69 3.52 -0.25
N PHE A 90 18.94 2.93 -1.41
CA PHE A 90 20.11 3.23 -2.25
C PHE A 90 20.02 4.58 -2.95
N LEU A 91 18.82 5.19 -3.02
CA LEU A 91 18.63 6.52 -3.61
C LEU A 91 19.01 7.65 -2.65
N GLY A 92 19.16 7.35 -1.35
CA GLY A 92 19.41 8.34 -0.29
C GLY A 92 18.13 9.08 0.13
N TYR A 93 17.77 9.00 1.40
CA TYR A 93 16.50 9.53 1.92
C TYR A 93 16.35 11.06 1.81
N ASP A 94 17.48 11.78 1.76
CA ASP A 94 17.51 13.24 1.61
C ASP A 94 17.49 13.71 0.14
N THR A 95 17.43 12.74 -0.80
CA THR A 95 17.34 13.06 -2.23
C THR A 95 15.97 13.67 -2.55
N LEU A 96 15.97 14.79 -3.28
CA LEU A 96 14.74 15.44 -3.74
C LEU A 96 14.04 14.58 -4.80
N ILE A 97 12.72 14.48 -4.72
CA ILE A 97 11.86 13.78 -5.69
C ILE A 97 12.08 14.28 -7.12
N SER A 98 12.36 15.59 -7.29
CA SER A 98 12.65 16.19 -8.60
C SER A 98 13.89 15.62 -9.29
N ARG A 99 14.84 15.03 -8.53
CA ARG A 99 16.09 14.48 -9.06
C ARG A 99 15.96 13.00 -9.50
N LEU A 100 14.86 12.36 -9.17
CA LEU A 100 14.62 10.94 -9.47
C LEU A 100 14.26 10.74 -10.94
N SER A 101 14.77 9.68 -11.52
CA SER A 101 14.29 9.13 -12.80
C SER A 101 12.84 8.65 -12.71
N GLY A 102 12.19 8.40 -13.84
CA GLY A 102 10.81 7.90 -13.87
C GLY A 102 10.64 6.58 -13.09
N GLY A 103 11.54 5.62 -13.30
CA GLY A 103 11.50 4.32 -12.61
C GLY A 103 11.73 4.44 -11.10
N GLU A 104 12.66 5.30 -10.67
CA GLU A 104 12.91 5.57 -9.25
C GLU A 104 11.71 6.23 -8.57
N ARG A 105 11.02 7.14 -9.27
CA ARG A 105 9.76 7.73 -8.77
C ARG A 105 8.70 6.66 -8.54
N VAL A 106 8.54 5.72 -9.48
CA VAL A 106 7.58 4.61 -9.33
C VAL A 106 7.93 3.74 -8.12
N LYS A 107 9.22 3.42 -7.89
CA LYS A 107 9.66 2.69 -6.69
C LYS A 107 9.29 3.43 -5.40
N VAL A 108 9.53 4.75 -5.34
CA VAL A 108 9.18 5.59 -4.18
C VAL A 108 7.67 5.66 -3.97
N MET A 109 6.88 5.77 -5.05
CA MET A 109 5.41 5.76 -4.98
C MET A 109 4.88 4.42 -4.48
N LEU A 110 5.41 3.31 -5.00
CA LEU A 110 5.06 1.96 -4.53
C LEU A 110 5.39 1.82 -3.03
N THR A 111 6.57 2.28 -2.61
CA THR A 111 6.96 2.27 -1.19
C THR A 111 5.96 3.01 -0.32
N LYS A 112 5.55 4.23 -0.71
CA LYS A 112 4.54 5.00 0.04
C LYS A 112 3.19 4.27 0.07
N LEU A 113 2.78 3.68 -1.05
CA LEU A 113 1.53 2.92 -1.13
C LEU A 113 1.53 1.72 -0.16
N LEU A 114 2.65 0.97 -0.08
CA LEU A 114 2.79 -0.16 0.84
C LEU A 114 2.83 0.28 2.32
N LEU A 115 3.34 1.49 2.61
CA LEU A 115 3.34 2.07 3.95
C LEU A 115 1.96 2.56 4.39
N SER A 116 1.08 2.86 3.43
CA SER A 116 -0.23 3.44 3.71
C SER A 116 -1.20 2.41 4.30
N GLU A 117 -2.00 2.84 5.25
CA GLU A 117 -3.05 2.04 5.88
C GLU A 117 -4.29 1.90 4.96
N LEU A 118 -4.23 0.95 4.02
CA LEU A 118 -5.25 0.76 3.00
C LEU A 118 -6.10 -0.48 3.27
N ASP A 119 -7.39 -0.41 2.93
CA ASP A 119 -8.31 -1.56 2.93
C ASP A 119 -8.28 -2.27 1.57
N ILE A 120 -8.03 -1.51 0.49
CA ILE A 120 -7.89 -2.03 -0.87
C ILE A 120 -6.68 -1.37 -1.53
N MET A 121 -5.77 -2.18 -2.08
CA MET A 121 -4.58 -1.76 -2.81
C MET A 121 -4.69 -2.21 -4.28
N LEU A 122 -4.53 -1.27 -5.21
CA LEU A 122 -4.52 -1.54 -6.65
C LEU A 122 -3.11 -1.31 -7.19
N LEU A 123 -2.53 -2.34 -7.77
CA LEU A 123 -1.16 -2.35 -8.29
C LEU A 123 -1.19 -2.61 -9.78
N ASP A 124 -0.73 -1.64 -10.57
CA ASP A 124 -0.59 -1.76 -12.02
C ASP A 124 0.89 -1.90 -12.36
N GLU A 125 1.26 -3.08 -12.90
CA GLU A 125 2.64 -3.45 -13.26
C GLU A 125 3.69 -3.12 -12.19
N PRO A 126 3.51 -3.56 -10.92
CA PRO A 126 4.36 -3.13 -9.81
C PRO A 126 5.81 -3.66 -9.90
N THR A 127 6.07 -4.63 -10.77
CA THR A 127 7.39 -5.26 -10.95
C THR A 127 8.28 -4.56 -11.97
N ASN A 128 7.75 -3.65 -12.81
CA ASN A 128 8.44 -3.10 -13.97
C ASN A 128 9.78 -2.42 -13.70
N PHE A 129 10.00 -1.89 -12.50
CA PHE A 129 11.23 -1.17 -12.17
C PHE A 129 11.98 -1.81 -10.99
N LEU A 130 11.63 -3.06 -10.65
CA LEU A 130 12.22 -3.80 -9.54
C LEU A 130 13.18 -4.87 -10.05
N ASP A 131 14.30 -5.02 -9.36
CA ASP A 131 15.20 -6.15 -9.54
C ASP A 131 14.61 -7.41 -8.90
N ILE A 132 15.11 -8.58 -9.26
CA ILE A 132 14.59 -9.89 -8.82
C ILE A 132 14.50 -9.97 -7.28
N GLU A 133 15.51 -9.47 -6.56
CA GLU A 133 15.52 -9.46 -5.10
C GLU A 133 14.36 -8.63 -4.51
N HIS A 134 14.07 -7.48 -5.13
CA HIS A 134 12.98 -6.61 -4.69
C HIS A 134 11.60 -7.15 -5.08
N ILE A 135 11.50 -7.89 -6.21
CA ILE A 135 10.30 -8.64 -6.57
C ILE A 135 10.01 -9.73 -5.54
N ASP A 136 11.03 -10.50 -5.14
CA ASP A 136 10.88 -11.55 -4.12
C ASP A 136 10.45 -10.97 -2.77
N TRP A 137 10.97 -9.79 -2.41
CA TRP A 137 10.54 -9.09 -1.21
C TRP A 137 9.07 -8.65 -1.32
N LEU A 138 8.67 -8.09 -2.47
CA LEU A 138 7.29 -7.66 -2.71
C LEU A 138 6.30 -8.84 -2.64
N ILE A 139 6.69 -10.00 -3.20
CA ILE A 139 5.90 -11.24 -3.10
C ILE A 139 5.67 -11.61 -1.62
N LYS A 140 6.72 -11.60 -0.81
CA LYS A 140 6.61 -11.90 0.62
C LYS A 140 5.72 -10.90 1.33
N TYR A 141 5.85 -9.62 1.00
CA TYR A 141 5.02 -8.55 1.57
C TYR A 141 3.53 -8.77 1.23
N LEU A 142 3.20 -8.98 -0.05
CA LEU A 142 1.81 -9.17 -0.49
C LEU A 142 1.19 -10.45 0.07
N ASN A 143 1.95 -11.53 0.19
CA ASN A 143 1.46 -12.77 0.82
C ASN A 143 1.19 -12.63 2.31
N GLY A 144 1.85 -11.68 3.00
CA GLY A 144 1.56 -11.30 4.39
C GLY A 144 0.51 -10.20 4.55
N PHE A 145 0.01 -9.63 3.44
CA PHE A 145 -0.97 -8.55 3.50
C PHE A 145 -2.37 -9.10 3.76
N GLU A 146 -2.94 -8.78 4.91
CA GLU A 146 -4.20 -9.36 5.39
C GLU A 146 -5.47 -8.77 4.76
N LYS A 147 -5.34 -7.62 4.08
CA LYS A 147 -6.46 -6.92 3.43
C LYS A 147 -6.53 -7.29 1.93
N THR A 148 -7.31 -6.54 1.16
CA THR A 148 -7.52 -6.84 -0.26
C THR A 148 -6.52 -6.11 -1.13
N TYR A 149 -5.92 -6.82 -2.08
CA TYR A 149 -5.18 -6.20 -3.18
C TYR A 149 -5.61 -6.78 -4.53
N MET A 150 -5.46 -5.97 -5.57
CA MET A 150 -5.60 -6.37 -6.97
C MET A 150 -4.33 -5.99 -7.71
N VAL A 151 -3.85 -6.91 -8.54
CA VAL A 151 -2.62 -6.73 -9.33
C VAL A 151 -2.95 -6.91 -10.80
N ILE A 152 -2.44 -6.00 -11.64
CA ILE A 152 -2.30 -6.19 -13.08
C ILE A 152 -0.82 -6.38 -13.35
N SER A 153 -0.43 -7.47 -14.01
CA SER A 153 0.95 -7.73 -14.38
C SER A 153 1.07 -8.65 -15.58
N HIS A 154 2.14 -8.49 -16.36
CA HIS A 154 2.57 -9.42 -17.41
C HIS A 154 3.56 -10.48 -16.88
N ASP A 155 4.08 -10.32 -15.67
CA ASP A 155 4.96 -11.29 -15.04
C ASP A 155 4.15 -12.47 -14.47
N THR A 156 4.13 -13.57 -15.22
CA THR A 156 3.39 -14.78 -14.85
C THR A 156 3.94 -15.45 -13.59
N LYS A 157 5.23 -15.35 -13.31
CA LYS A 157 5.84 -15.88 -12.09
C LYS A 157 5.36 -15.09 -10.86
N PHE A 158 5.35 -13.77 -10.98
CA PHE A 158 4.83 -12.90 -9.96
C PHE A 158 3.33 -13.16 -9.70
N LEU A 159 2.51 -13.22 -10.76
CA LEU A 159 1.08 -13.55 -10.63
C LEU A 159 0.85 -14.90 -9.94
N ASN A 160 1.61 -15.93 -10.31
CA ASN A 160 1.51 -17.25 -9.69
C ASN A 160 1.85 -17.21 -8.19
N ALA A 161 2.80 -16.37 -7.80
CA ALA A 161 3.26 -16.28 -6.41
C ALA A 161 2.30 -15.51 -5.49
N VAL A 162 1.52 -14.54 -6.03
CA VAL A 162 0.72 -13.63 -5.20
C VAL A 162 -0.79 -13.80 -5.37
N SER A 163 -1.29 -14.41 -6.46
CA SER A 163 -2.72 -14.47 -6.72
C SER A 163 -3.39 -15.70 -6.11
N LYS A 164 -4.55 -15.46 -5.50
CA LYS A 164 -5.51 -16.50 -5.04
C LYS A 164 -6.68 -16.66 -6.01
N PHE A 165 -6.92 -15.62 -6.81
CA PHE A 165 -7.96 -15.56 -7.84
C PHE A 165 -7.43 -14.78 -9.03
N ILE A 166 -7.86 -15.16 -10.24
CA ILE A 166 -7.64 -14.40 -11.45
C ILE A 166 -8.98 -13.84 -11.94
N VAL A 167 -8.96 -12.59 -12.38
CA VAL A 167 -10.12 -11.94 -13.01
C VAL A 167 -9.79 -11.74 -14.48
N GLY A 168 -10.48 -12.47 -15.34
CA GLY A 168 -10.38 -12.33 -16.80
C GLY A 168 -11.48 -11.44 -17.35
N ILE A 169 -11.16 -10.66 -18.38
CA ILE A 169 -12.13 -9.90 -19.18
C ILE A 169 -12.25 -10.59 -20.54
N GLU A 170 -13.35 -11.27 -20.77
CA GLU A 170 -13.58 -12.10 -21.95
C GLU A 170 -14.89 -11.72 -22.62
N ASN A 171 -14.84 -11.38 -23.91
CA ASN A 171 -16.02 -10.99 -24.68
C ASN A 171 -16.91 -9.92 -24.01
N GLY A 172 -16.27 -8.94 -23.35
CA GLY A 172 -16.97 -7.87 -22.61
C GLY A 172 -17.55 -8.29 -21.25
N ASN A 173 -17.32 -9.52 -20.80
CA ASN A 173 -17.76 -10.04 -19.52
C ASN A 173 -16.58 -10.23 -18.56
N ILE A 174 -16.84 -10.03 -17.27
CA ILE A 174 -15.86 -10.28 -16.20
C ILE A 174 -16.09 -11.69 -15.66
N LYS A 175 -15.06 -12.53 -15.71
CA LYS A 175 -15.07 -13.87 -15.11
C LYS A 175 -14.02 -13.98 -14.03
N LYS A 176 -14.37 -14.63 -12.92
CA LYS A 176 -13.48 -14.91 -11.81
C LYS A 176 -13.10 -16.38 -11.79
N TYR A 177 -11.80 -16.65 -11.77
CA TYR A 177 -11.23 -17.99 -11.72
C TYR A 177 -10.53 -18.20 -10.37
N SER A 178 -10.77 -19.37 -9.75
CA SER A 178 -10.12 -19.71 -8.48
C SER A 178 -8.74 -20.30 -8.70
N GLY A 179 -7.77 -19.84 -7.94
CA GLY A 179 -6.39 -20.28 -8.00
C GLY A 179 -5.45 -19.23 -8.58
N ASN A 180 -4.19 -19.65 -8.80
CA ASN A 180 -3.15 -18.85 -9.40
C ASN A 180 -3.25 -18.82 -10.94
N TYR A 181 -2.30 -18.16 -11.59
CA TYR A 181 -2.31 -17.99 -13.04
C TYR A 181 -2.23 -19.31 -13.81
N ASP A 182 -1.46 -20.29 -13.36
CA ASP A 182 -1.37 -21.60 -14.02
C ASP A 182 -2.71 -22.35 -13.99
N LYS A 183 -3.41 -22.30 -12.84
CA LYS A 183 -4.75 -22.88 -12.73
C LYS A 183 -5.78 -22.16 -13.59
N TYR A 184 -5.66 -20.85 -13.73
CA TYR A 184 -6.48 -20.06 -14.63
C TYR A 184 -6.31 -20.51 -16.08
N LEU A 185 -5.08 -20.70 -16.57
CA LEU A 185 -4.83 -21.14 -17.95
C LEU A 185 -5.53 -22.45 -18.27
N VAL A 186 -5.46 -23.44 -17.36
CA VAL A 186 -6.13 -24.73 -17.54
C VAL A 186 -7.67 -24.56 -17.60
N GLN A 187 -8.24 -23.77 -16.69
CA GLN A 187 -9.68 -23.52 -16.64
C GLN A 187 -10.16 -22.74 -17.86
N HIS A 188 -9.38 -21.77 -18.31
CA HIS A 188 -9.67 -20.97 -19.49
C HIS A 188 -9.70 -21.83 -20.76
N GLU A 189 -8.69 -22.69 -20.94
CA GLU A 189 -8.61 -23.61 -22.10
C GLU A 189 -9.79 -24.59 -22.16
N MET A 190 -10.19 -25.14 -21.00
CA MET A 190 -11.36 -25.99 -20.91
C MET A 190 -12.65 -25.26 -21.29
N ASN A 191 -12.83 -24.03 -20.80
CA ASN A 191 -14.01 -23.23 -21.12
C ASN A 191 -14.05 -22.82 -22.61
N GLU A 192 -12.91 -22.50 -23.22
CA GLU A 192 -12.84 -22.20 -24.65
C GLU A 192 -13.19 -23.41 -25.54
N LYS A 193 -12.72 -24.60 -25.17
CA LYS A 193 -13.07 -25.85 -25.88
C LYS A 193 -14.58 -26.10 -25.82
N GLN A 194 -15.16 -26.01 -24.64
CA GLN A 194 -16.60 -26.20 -24.46
C GLN A 194 -17.41 -25.16 -25.24
N TYR A 195 -16.98 -23.89 -25.22
CA TYR A 195 -17.63 -22.84 -25.98
C TYR A 195 -17.61 -23.10 -27.50
N ARG A 196 -16.50 -23.63 -28.05
CA ARG A 196 -16.43 -23.99 -29.48
C ARG A 196 -17.34 -25.18 -29.80
N GLU A 197 -17.36 -26.19 -28.94
CA GLU A 197 -18.23 -27.38 -29.13
C GLU A 197 -19.73 -27.04 -29.07
N ASP A 198 -20.12 -26.03 -28.29
CA ASP A 198 -21.52 -25.58 -28.16
C ASP A 198 -21.99 -24.70 -29.35
N TYR A 199 -21.06 -24.15 -30.17
CA TYR A 199 -21.36 -23.24 -31.28
C TYR A 199 -20.97 -23.77 -32.68
N GLU A 200 -20.41 -24.97 -32.81
CA GLU A 200 -20.25 -25.75 -34.06
C GLU A 200 -21.41 -26.74 -34.24
#